data_bfb3c041f3f0ca6d5ed86e5bd9f5351c
#
_entry.id   bfb3c041f3f0ca6d5ed86e5bd9f5351c
#
_cell.length_a   1.000
_cell.length_b   1.000
_cell.length_c   1.000
_cell.angle_alpha   90.00
_cell.angle_beta   90.00
_cell.angle_gamma   90.00
#
_symmetry.space_group_name_H-M   'P 1'
#
loop_
_entity.id
_entity.type
_entity.pdbx_description
1 polymer ?
#
loop_
_entity_poly.entity_id
_entity_poly.type
_entity_poly.pdbx_seq_one_letter_code
_entity_poly.pdbx_strand_id
1 'polypeptide(L)'
;VRSRGLGDVYKRQDYISCLLAWFAFSIFIKYYTGIRYGRMCKAMVPIWINTVATNSSAGTIPITMDVTTNRMGLPFDLTSFSIPLGATINLCGAAIYKTILAFFVAEIYGLTLSVGQIAMVISISTLMSIAAPGIPGGGIVTGAIFLNLLNLPMDLMGPIAGMYKLIDMSPTTLNVSGDVLGTLFVAKNEKIWNAKAFNEKTGDFGAINAE
;
A
#
# COMPACT_ATOMS: atom_id res chain seq x y z
N VAL A 1 -11.21 13.41 -26.58
CA VAL A 1 -12.05 13.73 -25.39
C VAL A 1 -12.33 12.48 -24.55
N ARG A 2 -12.50 11.32 -25.19
CA ARG A 2 -12.80 10.06 -24.48
C ARG A 2 -11.62 9.55 -23.61
N SER A 3 -10.38 9.77 -24.02
CA SER A 3 -9.17 9.27 -23.31
C SER A 3 -8.88 10.00 -21.99
N ARG A 4 -9.21 11.28 -21.86
CA ARG A 4 -9.02 12.05 -20.60
C ARG A 4 -9.93 11.57 -19.48
N GLY A 5 -11.18 11.22 -19.78
CA GLY A 5 -12.13 10.70 -18.79
C GLY A 5 -11.78 9.29 -18.28
N LEU A 6 -11.19 8.44 -19.12
CA LEU A 6 -10.85 7.06 -18.76
C LEU A 6 -9.74 6.98 -17.70
N GLY A 7 -8.70 7.80 -17.83
CA GLY A 7 -7.65 7.86 -16.79
C GLY A 7 -8.16 8.34 -15.43
N ASP A 8 -9.16 9.22 -15.42
CA ASP A 8 -9.76 9.68 -14.16
C ASP A 8 -10.65 8.61 -13.53
N VAL A 9 -11.37 7.81 -14.32
CA VAL A 9 -12.13 6.66 -13.81
C VAL A 9 -11.19 5.66 -13.16
N TYR A 10 -10.11 5.28 -13.84
CA TYR A 10 -9.11 4.35 -13.32
C TYR A 10 -8.51 4.82 -11.98
N LYS A 11 -8.04 6.07 -11.91
CA LYS A 11 -7.49 6.66 -10.68
C LYS A 11 -8.50 6.66 -9.53
N ARG A 12 -9.77 7.00 -9.81
CA ARG A 12 -10.83 7.00 -8.79
C ARG A 12 -11.08 5.60 -8.25
N GLN A 13 -11.15 4.59 -9.11
CA GLN A 13 -11.32 3.19 -8.69
C GLN A 13 -10.17 2.74 -7.78
N ASP A 14 -8.92 3.04 -8.14
CA ASP A 14 -7.74 2.69 -7.36
C ASP A 14 -7.76 3.38 -5.98
N TYR A 15 -7.97 4.70 -5.94
CA TYR A 15 -8.01 5.45 -4.68
C TYR A 15 -9.15 5.00 -3.75
N ILE A 16 -10.35 4.78 -4.30
CA ILE A 16 -11.49 4.29 -3.51
C ILE A 16 -11.19 2.90 -2.94
N SER A 17 -10.63 2.00 -3.73
CA SER A 17 -10.29 0.64 -3.30
C SER A 17 -9.21 0.63 -2.23
N CYS A 18 -8.16 1.44 -2.38
CA CYS A 18 -7.13 1.61 -1.36
C CYS A 18 -7.69 2.25 -0.07
N LEU A 19 -8.61 3.20 -0.19
CA LEU A 19 -9.29 3.79 0.97
C LEU A 19 -10.16 2.78 1.71
N LEU A 20 -10.89 1.93 1.00
CA LEU A 20 -11.67 0.84 1.60
C LEU A 20 -10.78 -0.17 2.30
N ALA A 21 -9.65 -0.54 1.70
CA ALA A 21 -8.66 -1.42 2.33
C ALA A 21 -8.05 -0.77 3.59
N TRP A 22 -7.73 0.53 3.52
CA TRP A 22 -7.27 1.28 4.70
C TRP A 22 -8.33 1.34 5.80
N PHE A 23 -9.60 1.48 5.44
CA PHE A 23 -10.71 1.42 6.41
C PHE A 23 -10.80 0.05 7.08
N ALA A 24 -10.65 -1.04 6.33
CA ALA A 24 -10.57 -2.40 6.89
C ALA A 24 -9.38 -2.55 7.84
N PHE A 25 -8.20 -2.04 7.50
CA PHE A 25 -7.05 -1.98 8.39
C PHE A 25 -7.35 -1.20 9.68
N SER A 26 -8.08 -0.11 9.57
CA SER A 26 -8.46 0.72 10.72
C SER A 26 -9.37 -0.01 11.71
N ILE A 27 -10.31 -0.80 11.19
CA ILE A 27 -11.16 -1.68 12.00
C ILE A 27 -10.29 -2.70 12.74
N PHE A 28 -9.38 -3.37 12.02
CA PHE A 28 -8.43 -4.32 12.60
C PHE A 28 -7.58 -3.68 13.71
N ILE A 29 -7.00 -2.50 13.45
CA ILE A 29 -6.21 -1.76 14.45
C ILE A 29 -7.03 -1.54 15.72
N LYS A 30 -8.24 -0.99 15.59
CA LYS A 30 -9.09 -0.65 16.72
C LYS A 30 -9.42 -1.88 17.58
N TYR A 31 -9.88 -2.95 16.94
CA TYR A 31 -10.34 -4.13 17.68
C TYR A 31 -9.19 -4.99 18.21
N TYR A 32 -8.10 -5.08 17.47
CA TYR A 32 -6.98 -5.91 17.84
C TYR A 32 -6.03 -5.21 18.82
N THR A 33 -5.63 -3.97 18.54
CA THR A 33 -4.62 -3.27 19.35
C THR A 33 -5.20 -2.40 20.45
N GLY A 34 -6.46 -1.98 20.34
CA GLY A 34 -7.09 -0.98 21.21
C GLY A 34 -6.65 0.46 20.94
N ILE A 35 -5.79 0.69 19.94
CA ILE A 35 -5.31 2.03 19.57
C ILE A 35 -6.47 2.83 18.94
N ARG A 36 -6.61 4.10 19.37
CA ARG A 36 -7.54 5.02 18.72
C ARG A 36 -7.05 5.33 17.31
N TYR A 37 -7.96 5.20 16.31
CA TYR A 37 -7.67 5.44 14.90
C TYR A 37 -6.91 6.75 14.64
N GLY A 38 -7.36 7.87 15.22
CA GLY A 38 -6.71 9.17 15.04
C GLY A 38 -5.25 9.22 15.53
N ARG A 39 -4.90 8.45 16.57
CA ARG A 39 -3.50 8.32 17.02
C ARG A 39 -2.66 7.55 16.02
N MET A 40 -3.18 6.44 15.50
CA MET A 40 -2.49 5.68 14.47
C MET A 40 -2.24 6.54 13.24
N CYS A 41 -3.26 7.25 12.74
CA CYS A 41 -3.10 8.16 11.61
C CYS A 41 -2.02 9.22 11.88
N LYS A 42 -2.04 9.86 13.05
CA LYS A 42 -1.01 10.87 13.41
C LYS A 42 0.40 10.28 13.39
N ALA A 43 0.59 9.08 13.95
CA ALA A 43 1.89 8.41 13.92
C ALA A 43 2.34 8.08 12.49
N MET A 44 1.41 7.73 11.59
CA MET A 44 1.68 7.32 10.22
C MET A 44 1.92 8.47 9.24
N VAL A 45 1.51 9.71 9.57
CA VAL A 45 1.63 10.88 8.66
C VAL A 45 3.03 11.05 8.06
N PRO A 46 4.15 10.99 8.80
CA PRO A 46 5.49 11.14 8.20
C PRO A 46 5.81 10.04 7.18
N ILE A 47 5.36 8.82 7.44
CA ILE A 47 5.50 7.69 6.53
C ILE A 47 4.71 7.97 5.25
N TRP A 48 3.45 8.38 5.36
CA TRP A 48 2.59 8.66 4.22
C TRP A 48 3.09 9.80 3.34
N ILE A 49 3.60 10.88 3.94
CA ILE A 49 4.22 11.98 3.19
C ILE A 49 5.41 11.44 2.36
N ASN A 50 6.24 10.60 2.95
CA ASN A 50 7.39 10.03 2.28
C ASN A 50 6.98 9.03 1.16
N THR A 51 5.98 8.17 1.40
CA THR A 51 5.48 7.24 0.37
C THR A 51 4.89 7.97 -0.82
N VAL A 52 4.09 9.01 -0.60
CA VAL A 52 3.50 9.84 -1.67
C VAL A 52 4.59 10.57 -2.46
N ALA A 53 5.64 11.05 -1.80
CA ALA A 53 6.74 11.74 -2.46
C ALA A 53 7.61 10.79 -3.32
N THR A 54 7.92 9.61 -2.79
CA THR A 54 8.87 8.66 -3.39
C THR A 54 8.23 7.62 -4.30
N ASN A 55 6.97 7.25 -4.06
CA ASN A 55 6.31 6.08 -4.67
C ASN A 55 7.20 4.82 -4.58
N SER A 56 7.80 4.60 -3.41
CA SER A 56 8.71 3.48 -3.17
C SER A 56 8.59 2.95 -1.74
N SER A 57 8.13 1.71 -1.59
CA SER A 57 8.13 1.04 -0.29
C SER A 57 9.56 0.88 0.24
N ALA A 58 10.51 0.50 -0.64
CA ALA A 58 11.91 0.38 -0.27
C ALA A 58 12.54 1.74 0.13
N GLY A 59 12.24 2.81 -0.62
CA GLY A 59 12.71 4.16 -0.31
C GLY A 59 12.15 4.73 0.99
N THR A 60 11.04 4.16 1.49
CA THR A 60 10.39 4.59 2.73
C THR A 60 10.86 3.80 3.96
N ILE A 61 11.65 2.73 3.79
CA ILE A 61 12.15 1.90 4.90
C ILE A 61 12.76 2.73 6.04
N PRO A 62 13.70 3.67 5.82
CA PRO A 62 14.34 4.38 6.91
C PRO A 62 13.37 5.16 7.78
N ILE A 63 12.45 5.92 7.18
CA ILE A 63 11.46 6.69 7.92
C ILE A 63 10.43 5.78 8.60
N THR A 64 10.08 4.66 7.99
CA THR A 64 9.16 3.69 8.59
C THR A 64 9.77 3.04 9.82
N MET A 65 11.05 2.65 9.77
CA MET A 65 11.79 2.14 10.91
C MET A 65 11.91 3.18 12.04
N ASP A 66 12.24 4.42 11.71
CA ASP A 66 12.32 5.50 12.70
C ASP A 66 10.97 5.71 13.42
N VAL A 67 9.90 5.84 12.65
CA VAL A 67 8.56 6.06 13.23
C VAL A 67 8.10 4.87 14.07
N THR A 68 8.27 3.65 13.57
CA THR A 68 7.83 2.44 14.28
C THR A 68 8.62 2.22 15.57
N THR A 69 9.92 2.46 15.56
CA THR A 69 10.78 2.29 16.74
C THR A 69 10.62 3.45 17.70
N ASN A 70 10.86 4.69 17.23
CA ASN A 70 11.00 5.83 18.11
C ASN A 70 9.66 6.47 18.51
N ARG A 71 8.62 6.35 17.69
CA ARG A 71 7.30 6.94 17.98
C ARG A 71 6.24 5.92 18.38
N MET A 72 6.28 4.72 17.77
CA MET A 72 5.27 3.70 18.05
C MET A 72 5.68 2.71 19.15
N GLY A 73 6.93 2.76 19.64
CA GLY A 73 7.42 1.93 20.73
C GLY A 73 7.60 0.46 20.36
N LEU A 74 7.86 0.18 19.07
CA LEU A 74 8.18 -1.16 18.61
C LEU A 74 9.67 -1.45 18.80
N PRO A 75 10.07 -2.68 19.18
CA PRO A 75 11.49 -3.04 19.34
C PRO A 75 12.26 -2.89 18.03
N PHE A 76 13.46 -2.34 18.10
CA PHE A 76 14.33 -2.14 16.94
C PHE A 76 14.64 -3.45 16.21
N ASP A 77 14.92 -4.54 16.96
CA ASP A 77 15.23 -5.85 16.38
C ASP A 77 14.09 -6.38 15.51
N LEU A 78 12.83 -6.18 15.95
CA LEU A 78 11.67 -6.55 15.16
C LEU A 78 11.51 -5.64 13.94
N THR A 79 11.60 -4.33 14.12
CA THR A 79 11.37 -3.38 13.02
C THR A 79 12.44 -3.45 11.95
N SER A 80 13.71 -3.67 12.34
CA SER A 80 14.84 -3.80 11.41
C SER A 80 14.75 -5.04 10.50
N PHE A 81 14.01 -6.05 10.92
CA PHE A 81 13.73 -7.23 10.12
C PHE A 81 12.40 -7.10 9.36
N SER A 82 11.31 -6.79 10.07
CA SER A 82 9.96 -6.87 9.51
C SER A 82 9.64 -5.78 8.49
N ILE A 83 10.13 -4.56 8.67
CA ILE A 83 9.88 -3.45 7.74
C ILE A 83 10.57 -3.67 6.38
N PRO A 84 11.88 -4.00 6.30
CA PRO A 84 12.49 -4.35 5.02
C PRO A 84 11.87 -5.59 4.37
N LEU A 85 11.52 -6.60 5.15
CA LEU A 85 10.83 -7.79 4.64
C LEU A 85 9.47 -7.41 4.04
N GLY A 86 8.66 -6.64 4.77
CA GLY A 86 7.35 -6.16 4.29
C GLY A 86 7.48 -5.36 3.00
N ALA A 87 8.43 -4.44 2.90
CA ALA A 87 8.66 -3.65 1.70
C ALA A 87 8.98 -4.48 0.45
N THR A 88 9.33 -5.77 0.61
CA THR A 88 9.59 -6.70 -0.49
C THR A 88 8.45 -7.68 -0.75
N ILE A 89 7.75 -8.16 0.28
CA ILE A 89 6.75 -9.22 0.13
C ILE A 89 5.30 -8.76 0.37
N ASN A 90 5.09 -7.61 1.00
CA ASN A 90 3.74 -7.09 1.28
C ASN A 90 3.40 -5.91 0.37
N LEU A 91 3.14 -6.18 -0.88
CA LEU A 91 2.65 -5.19 -1.83
C LEU A 91 1.14 -5.35 -2.07
N CYS A 92 0.35 -5.32 -0.97
CA CYS A 92 -1.11 -5.51 -1.02
C CYS A 92 -1.83 -4.44 -1.86
N GLY A 93 -1.37 -3.19 -1.84
CA GLY A 93 -1.87 -2.14 -2.72
C GLY A 93 -1.55 -2.42 -4.20
N ALA A 94 -0.40 -3.03 -4.49
CA ALA A 94 -0.07 -3.43 -5.85
C ALA A 94 -0.95 -4.59 -6.36
N ALA A 95 -1.48 -5.44 -5.47
CA ALA A 95 -2.48 -6.44 -5.84
C ALA A 95 -3.81 -5.77 -6.23
N ILE A 96 -4.25 -4.77 -5.46
CA ILE A 96 -5.44 -3.97 -5.76
C ILE A 96 -5.27 -3.25 -7.10
N TYR A 97 -4.15 -2.54 -7.29
CA TYR A 97 -3.81 -1.86 -8.53
C TYR A 97 -3.90 -2.78 -9.76
N LYS A 98 -3.26 -3.96 -9.70
CA LYS A 98 -3.28 -4.93 -10.81
C LYS A 98 -4.68 -5.48 -11.09
N THR A 99 -5.43 -5.77 -10.04
CA THR A 99 -6.80 -6.26 -10.18
C THR A 99 -7.67 -5.22 -10.88
N ILE A 100 -7.62 -3.95 -10.47
CA ILE A 100 -8.35 -2.86 -11.11
C ILE A 100 -7.88 -2.65 -12.54
N LEU A 101 -6.57 -2.76 -12.80
CA LEU A 101 -6.00 -2.65 -14.14
C LEU A 101 -6.61 -3.67 -15.11
N ALA A 102 -6.74 -4.94 -14.69
CA ALA A 102 -7.32 -6.00 -15.53
C ALA A 102 -8.80 -5.72 -15.85
N PHE A 103 -9.59 -5.36 -14.85
CA PHE A 103 -11.01 -5.03 -15.05
C PHE A 103 -11.19 -3.78 -15.92
N PHE A 104 -10.38 -2.75 -15.70
CA PHE A 104 -10.41 -1.52 -16.48
C PHE A 104 -10.08 -1.77 -17.96
N VAL A 105 -9.05 -2.58 -18.24
CA VAL A 105 -8.69 -2.96 -19.61
C VAL A 105 -9.81 -3.79 -20.24
N ALA A 106 -10.33 -4.79 -19.53
CA ALA A 106 -11.41 -5.62 -20.02
C ALA A 106 -12.66 -4.78 -20.37
N GLU A 107 -13.03 -3.83 -19.52
CA GLU A 107 -14.17 -2.95 -19.74
C GLU A 107 -14.00 -2.06 -20.99
N ILE A 108 -12.82 -1.47 -21.17
CA ILE A 108 -12.55 -0.61 -22.33
C ILE A 108 -12.63 -1.37 -23.64
N TYR A 109 -12.17 -2.61 -23.66
CA TYR A 109 -12.20 -3.45 -24.85
C TYR A 109 -13.50 -4.26 -25.00
N GLY A 110 -14.48 -4.05 -24.12
CA GLY A 110 -15.77 -4.74 -24.15
C GLY A 110 -15.66 -6.24 -23.88
N LEU A 111 -14.62 -6.65 -23.15
CA LEU A 111 -14.38 -8.06 -22.80
C LEU A 111 -15.14 -8.41 -21.52
N THR A 112 -15.94 -9.47 -21.57
CA THR A 112 -16.63 -10.02 -20.39
C THR A 112 -15.76 -11.09 -19.76
N LEU A 113 -15.38 -10.90 -18.50
CA LEU A 113 -14.61 -11.87 -17.75
C LEU A 113 -15.55 -12.90 -17.11
N SER A 114 -15.31 -14.19 -17.40
CA SER A 114 -15.98 -15.29 -16.70
C SER A 114 -15.53 -15.38 -15.24
N VAL A 115 -16.30 -16.05 -14.39
CA VAL A 115 -15.96 -16.27 -12.97
C VAL A 115 -14.58 -16.89 -12.80
N GLY A 116 -14.21 -17.85 -13.67
CA GLY A 116 -12.87 -18.46 -13.66
C GLY A 116 -11.75 -17.46 -13.97
N GLN A 117 -11.98 -16.56 -14.95
CA GLN A 117 -11.03 -15.50 -15.29
C GLN A 117 -10.91 -14.48 -14.16
N ILE A 118 -12.01 -14.12 -13.49
CA ILE A 118 -11.97 -13.25 -12.30
C ILE A 118 -11.14 -13.88 -11.18
N ALA A 119 -11.34 -15.16 -10.90
CA ALA A 119 -10.54 -15.87 -9.91
C ALA A 119 -9.05 -15.90 -10.30
N MET A 120 -8.74 -16.07 -11.59
CA MET A 120 -7.38 -16.02 -12.12
C MET A 120 -6.76 -14.61 -11.97
N VAL A 121 -7.51 -13.54 -12.28
CA VAL A 121 -7.08 -12.15 -12.07
C VAL A 121 -6.68 -11.93 -10.62
N ILE A 122 -7.53 -12.31 -9.66
CA ILE A 122 -7.26 -12.14 -8.22
C ILE A 122 -6.03 -12.97 -7.79
N SER A 123 -5.95 -14.23 -8.21
CA SER A 123 -4.84 -15.11 -7.82
C SER A 123 -3.49 -14.62 -8.37
N ILE A 124 -3.43 -14.30 -9.67
CA ILE A 124 -2.20 -13.84 -10.31
C ILE A 124 -1.79 -12.45 -9.77
N SER A 125 -2.74 -11.52 -9.57
CA SER A 125 -2.43 -10.20 -9.00
C SER A 125 -1.81 -10.32 -7.61
N THR A 126 -2.32 -11.22 -6.78
CA THR A 126 -1.79 -11.48 -5.42
C THR A 126 -0.39 -12.08 -5.50
N LEU A 127 -0.18 -13.13 -6.28
CA LEU A 127 1.14 -13.79 -6.43
C LEU A 127 2.18 -12.83 -7.00
N MET A 128 1.84 -12.07 -8.04
CA MET A 128 2.76 -11.09 -8.63
C MET A 128 3.07 -9.92 -7.70
N SER A 129 2.21 -9.63 -6.74
CA SER A 129 2.46 -8.59 -5.77
C SER A 129 3.46 -9.00 -4.69
N ILE A 130 3.57 -10.28 -4.40
CA ILE A 130 4.63 -10.84 -3.54
C ILE A 130 6.00 -10.80 -4.24
N ALA A 131 6.01 -10.93 -5.57
CA ALA A 131 7.24 -10.97 -6.36
C ALA A 131 7.64 -9.61 -6.96
N ALA A 132 6.83 -8.55 -6.77
CA ALA A 132 7.07 -7.24 -7.36
C ALA A 132 8.15 -6.47 -6.60
N PRO A 133 9.00 -5.69 -7.30
CA PRO A 133 9.95 -4.82 -6.63
C PRO A 133 9.26 -3.59 -6.05
N GLY A 134 9.54 -3.25 -4.80
CA GLY A 134 9.02 -2.06 -4.10
C GLY A 134 9.72 -0.74 -4.50
N ILE A 135 10.09 -0.59 -5.77
CA ILE A 135 10.83 0.55 -6.33
C ILE A 135 9.92 1.44 -7.19
N PRO A 136 10.26 2.73 -7.39
CA PRO A 136 9.48 3.63 -8.23
C PRO A 136 9.32 3.08 -9.66
N GLY A 137 8.08 3.07 -10.17
CA GLY A 137 7.79 2.59 -11.52
C GLY A 137 7.73 1.07 -11.69
N GLY A 138 8.04 0.29 -10.66
CA GLY A 138 8.01 -1.18 -10.70
C GLY A 138 6.64 -1.74 -11.12
N GLY A 139 5.56 -1.08 -10.75
CA GLY A 139 4.21 -1.48 -11.11
C GLY A 139 3.88 -1.32 -12.60
N ILE A 140 4.57 -0.44 -13.36
CA ILE A 140 4.38 -0.34 -14.81
C ILE A 140 4.82 -1.64 -15.48
N VAL A 141 6.03 -2.08 -15.17
CA VAL A 141 6.61 -3.30 -15.74
C VAL A 141 5.80 -4.53 -15.33
N THR A 142 5.52 -4.65 -14.02
CA THR A 142 4.74 -5.78 -13.51
C THR A 142 3.28 -5.74 -13.97
N GLY A 143 2.70 -4.56 -14.20
CA GLY A 143 1.38 -4.39 -14.79
C GLY A 143 1.31 -4.87 -16.24
N ALA A 144 2.31 -4.55 -17.06
CA ALA A 144 2.40 -5.03 -18.43
C ALA A 144 2.55 -6.57 -18.49
N ILE A 145 3.43 -7.14 -17.65
CA ILE A 145 3.58 -8.60 -17.53
C ILE A 145 2.25 -9.23 -17.09
N PHE A 146 1.55 -8.62 -16.14
CA PHE A 146 0.28 -9.11 -15.63
C PHE A 146 -0.81 -9.15 -16.70
N LEU A 147 -0.97 -8.08 -17.49
CA LEU A 147 -1.93 -8.08 -18.60
C LEU A 147 -1.57 -9.13 -19.66
N ASN A 148 -0.30 -9.30 -19.96
CA ASN A 148 0.18 -10.33 -20.89
C ASN A 148 -0.16 -11.74 -20.42
N LEU A 149 0.06 -12.06 -19.14
CA LEU A 149 -0.27 -13.35 -18.53
C LEU A 149 -1.79 -13.66 -18.59
N LEU A 150 -2.61 -12.62 -18.56
CA LEU A 150 -4.07 -12.73 -18.66
C LEU A 150 -4.57 -12.70 -20.10
N ASN A 151 -3.69 -12.61 -21.10
CA ASN A 151 -4.02 -12.39 -22.51
C ASN A 151 -4.93 -11.17 -22.72
N LEU A 152 -4.72 -10.08 -21.93
CA LEU A 152 -5.41 -8.82 -22.08
C LEU A 152 -4.59 -7.84 -22.94
N PRO A 153 -5.25 -6.92 -23.68
CA PRO A 153 -4.58 -5.90 -24.50
C PRO A 153 -3.65 -5.01 -23.65
N MET A 154 -2.45 -4.70 -24.17
CA MET A 154 -1.46 -3.88 -23.49
C MET A 154 -1.38 -2.44 -24.00
N ASP A 155 -2.16 -2.07 -25.00
CA ASP A 155 -2.10 -0.76 -25.67
C ASP A 155 -2.36 0.42 -24.71
N LEU A 156 -3.08 0.18 -23.61
CA LEU A 156 -3.34 1.18 -22.57
C LEU A 156 -2.16 1.39 -21.61
N MET A 157 -1.13 0.54 -21.64
CA MET A 157 0.01 0.68 -20.73
C MET A 157 0.81 1.98 -20.97
N GLY A 158 0.89 2.47 -22.21
CA GLY A 158 1.53 3.76 -22.51
C GLY A 158 0.84 4.94 -21.81
N PRO A 159 -0.46 5.18 -22.03
CA PRO A 159 -1.23 6.19 -21.31
C PRO A 159 -1.21 6.02 -19.79
N ILE A 160 -1.29 4.78 -19.27
CA ILE A 160 -1.22 4.48 -17.84
C ILE A 160 0.14 4.84 -17.27
N ALA A 161 1.22 4.50 -17.96
CA ALA A 161 2.59 4.85 -17.54
C ALA A 161 2.78 6.36 -17.40
N GLY A 162 2.17 7.15 -18.29
CA GLY A 162 2.24 8.62 -18.24
C GLY A 162 1.62 9.24 -16.98
N MET A 163 0.65 8.56 -16.32
CA MET A 163 0.02 9.02 -15.10
C MET A 163 0.32 8.11 -13.89
N TYR A 164 1.20 7.13 -14.07
CA TYR A 164 1.46 6.08 -13.09
C TYR A 164 1.88 6.64 -11.73
N LYS A 165 2.69 7.70 -11.70
CA LYS A 165 3.12 8.32 -10.44
C LYS A 165 1.94 8.76 -9.56
N LEU A 166 0.87 9.28 -10.15
CA LEU A 166 -0.34 9.67 -9.41
C LEU A 166 -1.14 8.44 -8.94
N ILE A 167 -1.19 7.40 -9.77
CA ILE A 167 -1.88 6.16 -9.45
C ILE A 167 -1.18 5.46 -8.29
N ASP A 168 0.14 5.35 -8.33
CA ASP A 168 0.95 4.56 -7.39
C ASP A 168 1.05 5.16 -5.97
N MET A 169 0.61 6.39 -5.76
CA MET A 169 0.62 7.03 -4.44
C MET A 169 -0.21 6.25 -3.42
N SER A 170 -1.43 5.85 -3.76
CA SER A 170 -2.34 5.14 -2.87
C SER A 170 -1.92 3.68 -2.62
N PRO A 171 -1.58 2.86 -3.63
CA PRO A 171 -1.05 1.52 -3.44
C PRO A 171 0.21 1.47 -2.57
N THR A 172 1.19 2.35 -2.85
CA THR A 172 2.43 2.40 -2.08
C THR A 172 2.17 2.79 -0.62
N THR A 173 1.31 3.77 -0.38
CA THR A 173 0.91 4.17 0.98
C THR A 173 0.22 3.02 1.72
N LEU A 174 -0.62 2.27 1.03
CA LEU A 174 -1.29 1.10 1.60
C LEU A 174 -0.30 -0.04 1.92
N ASN A 175 0.67 -0.30 1.02
CA ASN A 175 1.71 -1.30 1.23
C ASN A 175 2.47 -1.03 2.54
N VAL A 176 3.06 0.15 2.66
CA VAL A 176 3.86 0.52 3.84
C VAL A 176 3.00 0.58 5.11
N SER A 177 1.73 0.96 4.98
CA SER A 177 0.79 0.89 6.10
C SER A 177 0.57 -0.55 6.57
N GLY A 178 0.45 -1.48 5.64
CA GLY A 178 0.35 -2.90 5.94
C GLY A 178 1.59 -3.45 6.65
N ASP A 179 2.80 -3.00 6.25
CA ASP A 179 4.06 -3.38 6.89
C ASP A 179 4.09 -2.97 8.37
N VAL A 180 3.70 -1.72 8.65
CA VAL A 180 3.61 -1.20 10.02
C VAL A 180 2.60 -1.99 10.85
N LEU A 181 1.42 -2.29 10.27
CA LEU A 181 0.39 -3.03 10.98
C LEU A 181 0.78 -4.49 11.23
N GLY A 182 1.43 -5.14 10.27
CA GLY A 182 1.97 -6.48 10.43
C GLY A 182 3.03 -6.54 11.53
N THR A 183 3.93 -5.57 11.55
CA THR A 183 4.95 -5.43 12.61
C THR A 183 4.32 -5.22 13.98
N LEU A 184 3.32 -4.33 14.07
CA LEU A 184 2.58 -4.07 15.30
C LEU A 184 1.80 -5.31 15.78
N PHE A 185 1.22 -6.07 14.85
CA PHE A 185 0.53 -7.31 15.14
C PHE A 185 1.47 -8.33 15.80
N VAL A 186 2.64 -8.55 15.22
CA VAL A 186 3.67 -9.44 15.77
C VAL A 186 4.13 -8.96 17.14
N ALA A 187 4.50 -7.68 17.28
CA ALA A 187 4.97 -7.11 18.54
C ALA A 187 3.96 -7.27 19.69
N LYS A 188 2.67 -7.13 19.37
CA LYS A 188 1.61 -7.31 20.35
C LYS A 188 1.43 -8.77 20.76
N ASN A 189 1.45 -9.70 19.79
CA ASN A 189 1.34 -11.14 20.07
C ASN A 189 2.49 -11.65 20.91
N GLU A 190 3.71 -11.24 20.58
CA GLU A 190 4.91 -11.59 21.32
C GLU A 190 5.05 -10.83 22.65
N LYS A 191 4.12 -9.92 22.97
CA LYS A 191 4.10 -9.09 24.19
C LYS A 191 5.36 -8.22 24.35
N ILE A 192 6.02 -7.85 23.27
CA ILE A 192 7.22 -7.01 23.23
C ILE A 192 6.95 -5.56 22.86
N TRP A 193 5.67 -5.20 22.62
CA TRP A 193 5.29 -3.84 22.28
C TRP A 193 5.19 -2.94 23.52
N ASN A 194 5.90 -1.80 23.50
CA ASN A 194 5.81 -0.77 24.52
C ASN A 194 4.65 0.20 24.24
N ALA A 195 3.42 -0.23 24.54
CA ALA A 195 2.21 0.55 24.34
C ALA A 195 2.17 1.87 25.17
N LYS A 196 2.90 1.95 26.30
CA LYS A 196 3.01 3.18 27.10
C LYS A 196 3.79 4.25 26.34
N ALA A 197 4.94 3.90 25.78
CA ALA A 197 5.75 4.80 24.95
C ALA A 197 4.95 5.36 23.76
N PHE A 198 4.14 4.54 23.11
CA PHE A 198 3.25 4.99 22.04
C PHE A 198 2.20 5.99 22.54
N ASN A 199 1.60 5.77 23.71
CA ASN A 199 0.58 6.64 24.28
C ASN A 199 1.14 7.99 24.75
N GLU A 200 2.33 8.01 25.28
CA GLU A 200 3.02 9.21 25.76
C GLU A 200 3.49 10.08 24.59
N LYS A 201 4.17 9.48 23.63
CA LYS A 201 4.75 10.19 22.48
C LYS A 201 3.72 10.70 21.46
N THR A 202 2.55 10.07 21.33
CA THR A 202 1.49 10.55 20.44
C THR A 202 0.62 11.66 21.05
N GLY A 203 0.75 11.95 22.36
CA GLY A 203 0.15 13.12 23.00
C GLY A 203 0.85 14.43 22.61
N ASP A 204 2.14 14.38 22.33
CA ASP A 204 3.04 15.54 22.16
C ASP A 204 3.30 15.95 20.69
N PHE A 205 2.54 15.48 19.73
CA PHE A 205 2.73 15.82 18.30
C PHE A 205 2.58 17.33 17.97
N GLY A 206 2.21 18.17 18.95
CA GLY A 206 2.21 19.61 18.81
C GLY A 206 3.56 20.29 19.07
N ALA A 207 4.52 19.61 19.72
CA ALA A 207 5.77 20.21 20.19
C ALA A 207 6.97 19.99 19.24
N ILE A 208 6.87 19.15 18.21
CA ILE A 208 8.01 18.74 17.36
C ILE A 208 8.33 19.76 16.24
N ASN A 209 7.55 20.81 16.07
CA ASN A 209 7.81 21.84 15.05
C ASN A 209 8.53 23.10 15.59
N ALA A 210 9.20 23.02 16.73
CA ALA A 210 9.83 24.16 17.39
C ALA A 210 11.33 24.01 17.70
N GLU A 211 12.06 23.08 17.06
CA GLU A 211 13.53 23.04 17.13
C GLU A 211 14.16 22.79 15.76
#